data_13820f75555a449faad5e981d9cda2f6
#
_entry.id   13820f75555a449faad5e981d9cda2f6
#
_cell.length_a   1.000
_cell.length_b   1.000
_cell.length_c   1.000
_cell.angle_alpha   90.00
_cell.angle_beta   90.00
_cell.angle_gamma   90.00
#
_symmetry.space_group_name_H-M   'P 1'
#
loop_
_entity.id
_entity.type
_entity.pdbx_description
1 polymer ?
#
loop_
_entity_poly.entity_id
_entity_poly.type
_entity_poly.pdbx_seq_one_letter_code
_entity_poly.pdbx_strand_id
1 'polypeptide(L)'
;MLEKFLIAIGLKQPSSVEKYIDESTTTVRPSSENRFANEEYAGDLRIHQPKDEVEIKVLKNFSEIHSLGDSIKDEFIVAMDIRDIEDQTERRRILDFVTGMAFITNAKLRSINKDGVFLILPSNSSLPSEERERLQDLGLYKINV
;
A
#
# COMPACT_ATOMS: atom_id res chain seq x y z
N MET A 1 -30.23 33.43 18.37
CA MET A 1 -29.84 33.32 16.97
C MET A 1 -28.40 32.86 16.78
N LEU A 2 -27.46 33.27 17.59
CA LEU A 2 -26.06 32.83 17.51
C LEU A 2 -25.88 31.32 17.81
N GLU A 3 -26.63 30.76 18.74
CA GLU A 3 -26.55 29.33 19.10
C GLU A 3 -26.96 28.39 17.97
N LYS A 4 -28.01 28.73 17.21
CA LYS A 4 -28.44 27.95 16.05
C LYS A 4 -27.44 28.01 14.92
N PHE A 5 -26.76 29.10 14.76
CA PHE A 5 -25.70 29.27 13.77
C PHE A 5 -24.47 28.45 14.14
N LEU A 6 -24.07 28.43 15.40
CA LEU A 6 -22.94 27.63 15.88
C LEU A 6 -23.18 26.13 15.75
N ILE A 7 -24.42 25.67 15.94
CA ILE A 7 -24.80 24.27 15.71
C ILE A 7 -24.72 23.91 14.23
N ALA A 8 -25.17 24.81 13.33
CA ALA A 8 -25.16 24.59 11.89
C ALA A 8 -23.75 24.46 11.30
N ILE A 9 -22.75 25.12 11.86
CA ILE A 9 -21.35 25.05 11.44
C ILE A 9 -20.52 24.01 12.21
N GLY A 10 -21.15 23.22 13.08
CA GLY A 10 -20.49 22.16 13.83
C GLY A 10 -19.61 22.57 15.00
N LEU A 11 -19.67 23.86 15.41
CA LEU A 11 -18.85 24.37 16.51
C LEU A 11 -19.46 24.09 17.91
N LYS A 12 -20.74 23.74 17.96
CA LYS A 12 -21.43 23.42 19.21
C LYS A 12 -22.26 22.17 19.01
N GLN A 13 -21.96 21.13 19.75
CA GLN A 13 -22.72 19.89 19.71
C GLN A 13 -23.99 20.02 20.56
N PRO A 14 -25.14 19.56 20.05
CA PRO A 14 -26.37 19.52 20.88
C PRO A 14 -26.21 18.47 22.01
N SER A 15 -26.69 18.80 23.18
CA SER A 15 -26.58 17.95 24.36
C SER A 15 -27.20 16.56 24.24
N SER A 16 -28.07 16.36 23.26
CA SER A 16 -28.64 15.05 22.94
C SER A 16 -27.65 14.06 22.29
N VAL A 17 -26.56 14.55 21.71
CA VAL A 17 -25.54 13.69 21.08
C VAL A 17 -24.60 13.07 22.12
N GLU A 18 -24.33 13.76 23.21
CA GLU A 18 -23.52 13.22 24.32
C GLU A 18 -24.15 11.97 24.94
N LYS A 19 -25.47 11.91 24.98
CA LYS A 19 -26.20 10.77 25.52
C LYS A 19 -26.12 9.52 24.66
N TYR A 20 -25.99 9.70 23.36
CA TYR A 20 -25.81 8.58 22.40
C TYR A 20 -24.40 7.99 22.42
N ILE A 21 -23.41 8.81 22.67
CA ILE A 21 -22.02 8.37 22.71
C ILE A 21 -21.74 7.53 23.96
N ASP A 22 -22.32 7.88 25.09
CA ASP A 22 -22.12 7.14 26.33
C ASP A 22 -22.81 5.77 26.33
N GLU A 23 -23.96 5.63 25.71
CA GLU A 23 -24.67 4.34 25.64
C GLU A 23 -24.03 3.38 24.63
N SER A 24 -23.48 3.88 23.52
CA SER A 24 -22.85 3.04 22.51
C SER A 24 -21.47 2.54 22.92
N THR A 25 -20.76 3.24 23.78
CA THR A 25 -19.43 2.84 24.24
C THR A 25 -19.43 1.78 25.32
N THR A 26 -20.53 1.65 26.09
CA THR A 26 -20.61 0.68 27.19
C THR A 26 -21.09 -0.71 26.77
N THR A 27 -21.80 -0.83 25.66
CA THR A 27 -22.40 -2.10 25.23
C THR A 27 -21.58 -2.88 24.19
N VAL A 28 -20.63 -2.23 23.50
CA VAL A 28 -19.93 -2.83 22.38
C VAL A 28 -18.54 -3.35 22.74
N ARG A 29 -17.95 -2.88 23.83
CA ARG A 29 -16.58 -3.21 24.18
C ARG A 29 -16.27 -4.66 24.56
N PRO A 30 -17.11 -5.40 25.29
CA PRO A 30 -16.71 -6.75 25.71
C PRO A 30 -16.86 -7.83 24.64
N SER A 31 -17.67 -7.59 23.61
CA SER A 31 -17.90 -8.63 22.58
C SER A 31 -17.02 -8.51 21.33
N SER A 32 -16.45 -7.32 21.11
CA SER A 32 -15.61 -7.09 19.93
C SER A 32 -14.15 -7.51 20.15
N GLU A 33 -13.64 -7.42 21.36
CA GLU A 33 -12.25 -7.78 21.64
C GLU A 33 -11.99 -9.28 21.46
N ASN A 34 -12.94 -10.13 21.81
CA ASN A 34 -12.79 -11.58 21.65
C ASN A 34 -12.93 -12.07 20.20
N ARG A 35 -13.57 -11.32 19.33
CA ARG A 35 -13.69 -11.69 17.92
C ARG A 35 -12.46 -11.30 17.12
N PHE A 36 -11.90 -10.15 17.41
CA PHE A 36 -10.68 -9.68 16.72
C PHE A 36 -9.44 -10.49 17.07
N ALA A 37 -9.33 -10.98 18.29
CA ALA A 37 -8.23 -11.83 18.70
C ALA A 37 -8.19 -13.16 17.92
N ASN A 38 -9.34 -13.72 17.56
CA ASN A 38 -9.41 -14.95 16.78
C ASN A 38 -9.16 -14.76 15.28
N GLU A 39 -9.45 -13.55 14.75
CA GLU A 39 -9.19 -13.24 13.34
C GLU A 39 -7.73 -12.84 13.11
N GLU A 40 -7.08 -12.20 14.07
CA GLU A 40 -5.65 -11.90 14.00
C GLU A 40 -4.79 -13.17 13.94
N TYR A 41 -5.15 -14.20 14.67
CA TYR A 41 -4.44 -15.49 14.61
C TYR A 41 -4.60 -16.19 13.27
N ALA A 42 -5.75 -16.06 12.62
CA ALA A 42 -5.96 -16.63 11.28
C ALA A 42 -5.25 -15.83 10.18
N GLY A 43 -5.05 -14.52 10.38
CA GLY A 43 -4.31 -13.66 9.47
C GLY A 43 -2.80 -13.92 9.52
N ASP A 44 -2.27 -14.16 10.70
CA ASP A 44 -0.84 -14.34 10.93
C ASP A 44 -0.30 -15.67 10.35
N LEU A 45 -1.14 -16.69 10.26
CA LEU A 45 -0.79 -17.96 9.63
C LEU A 45 -0.65 -17.88 8.09
N ARG A 46 -1.06 -16.80 7.47
CA ARG A 46 -0.93 -16.57 6.02
C ARG A 46 0.36 -15.86 5.61
N ILE A 47 1.14 -15.36 6.57
CA ILE A 47 2.26 -14.45 6.34
C ILE A 47 3.60 -15.17 6.31
N HIS A 48 3.64 -16.47 6.12
CA HIS A 48 4.90 -17.19 5.95
C HIS A 48 5.28 -17.42 4.48
N GLN A 49 5.03 -16.41 3.62
CA GLN A 49 5.75 -16.36 2.36
C GLN A 49 7.11 -15.68 2.59
N PRO A 50 8.19 -16.21 2.01
CA PRO A 50 9.49 -15.58 2.14
C PRO A 50 9.42 -14.17 1.56
N LYS A 51 9.49 -13.16 2.42
CA LYS A 51 9.49 -11.74 2.04
C LYS A 51 10.75 -11.33 1.25
N ASP A 52 11.66 -12.25 1.06
CA ASP A 52 12.92 -12.01 0.38
C ASP A 52 12.85 -12.25 -1.14
N GLU A 53 11.80 -12.91 -1.61
CA GLU A 53 11.58 -13.12 -3.04
C GLU A 53 10.92 -11.90 -3.68
N VAL A 54 11.47 -11.48 -4.82
CA VAL A 54 10.93 -10.33 -5.56
C VAL A 54 9.72 -10.76 -6.39
N GLU A 55 8.61 -10.09 -6.16
CA GLU A 55 7.40 -10.24 -6.95
C GLU A 55 7.49 -9.39 -8.21
N ILE A 56 7.38 -10.03 -9.38
CA ILE A 56 7.43 -9.32 -10.67
C ILE A 56 6.01 -9.00 -11.11
N LYS A 57 5.73 -7.72 -11.29
CA LYS A 57 4.44 -7.21 -11.78
C LYS A 57 4.62 -6.53 -13.13
N VAL A 58 4.13 -7.14 -14.18
CA VAL A 58 4.07 -6.54 -15.51
C VAL A 58 2.72 -5.84 -15.65
N LEU A 59 2.72 -4.54 -15.83
CA LEU A 59 1.52 -3.74 -16.01
C LEU A 59 1.34 -3.38 -17.49
N LYS A 60 0.14 -3.56 -17.99
CA LYS A 60 -0.26 -3.17 -19.35
C LYS A 60 -1.09 -1.90 -19.39
N ASN A 61 -1.74 -1.58 -18.29
CA ASN A 61 -2.57 -0.39 -18.15
C ASN A 61 -2.73 -0.01 -16.67
N PHE A 62 -3.29 1.18 -16.45
CA PHE A 62 -3.49 1.70 -15.09
C PHE A 62 -4.49 0.88 -14.26
N SER A 63 -5.43 0.17 -14.89
CA SER A 63 -6.43 -0.61 -14.14
C SER A 63 -5.83 -1.77 -13.34
N GLU A 64 -4.64 -2.24 -13.71
CA GLU A 64 -3.93 -3.30 -13.01
C GLU A 64 -3.16 -2.83 -11.76
N ILE A 65 -3.22 -1.52 -11.46
CA ILE A 65 -2.48 -0.91 -10.36
C ILE A 65 -2.88 -1.45 -8.97
N HIS A 66 -4.09 -1.97 -8.82
CA HIS A 66 -4.58 -2.46 -7.53
C HIS A 66 -3.77 -3.62 -6.98
N SER A 67 -3.44 -4.60 -7.84
CA SER A 67 -2.62 -5.74 -7.44
C SER A 67 -1.22 -5.34 -7.00
N LEU A 68 -0.66 -4.32 -7.65
CA LEU A 68 0.62 -3.73 -7.26
C LEU A 68 0.51 -3.01 -5.91
N GLY A 69 -0.55 -2.23 -5.72
CA GLY A 69 -0.81 -1.53 -4.47
C GLY A 69 -0.95 -2.48 -3.28
N ASP A 70 -1.61 -3.60 -3.47
CA ASP A 70 -1.75 -4.62 -2.43
C ASP A 70 -0.38 -5.23 -2.07
N SER A 71 0.45 -5.56 -3.06
CA SER A 71 1.80 -6.07 -2.81
C SER A 71 2.68 -5.07 -2.06
N ILE A 72 2.56 -3.77 -2.37
CA ILE A 72 3.29 -2.71 -1.64
C ILE A 72 2.80 -2.61 -0.19
N LYS A 73 1.50 -2.68 0.03
CA LYS A 73 0.92 -2.66 1.39
C LYS A 73 1.34 -3.86 2.22
N ASP A 74 1.45 -5.01 1.60
CA ASP A 74 1.86 -6.26 2.26
C ASP A 74 3.39 -6.36 2.45
N GLU A 75 4.12 -5.30 2.11
CA GLU A 75 5.58 -5.18 2.27
C GLU A 75 6.39 -6.21 1.46
N PHE A 76 5.91 -6.59 0.28
CA PHE A 76 6.69 -7.37 -0.67
C PHE A 76 7.72 -6.50 -1.39
N ILE A 77 8.85 -7.11 -1.76
CA ILE A 77 9.77 -6.49 -2.73
C ILE A 77 9.16 -6.69 -4.11
N VAL A 78 8.89 -5.61 -4.82
CA VAL A 78 8.20 -5.65 -6.11
C VAL A 78 9.08 -5.07 -7.22
N ALA A 79 9.22 -5.80 -8.31
CA ALA A 79 9.75 -5.29 -9.56
C ALA A 79 8.57 -4.96 -10.49
N MET A 80 8.34 -3.69 -10.72
CA MET A 80 7.28 -3.20 -11.59
C MET A 80 7.82 -2.96 -12.99
N ASP A 81 7.24 -3.63 -13.97
CA ASP A 81 7.58 -3.49 -15.39
C ASP A 81 6.45 -2.79 -16.14
N ILE A 82 6.73 -1.60 -16.67
CA ILE A 82 5.80 -0.80 -17.46
C ILE A 82 6.28 -0.57 -18.90
N ARG A 83 7.19 -1.40 -19.40
CA ARG A 83 7.77 -1.24 -20.75
C ARG A 83 6.73 -1.42 -21.86
N ASP A 84 5.72 -2.26 -21.62
CA ASP A 84 4.65 -2.52 -22.58
C ASP A 84 3.64 -1.37 -22.72
N ILE A 85 3.70 -0.38 -21.85
CA ILE A 85 2.83 0.78 -21.90
C ILE A 85 3.45 1.85 -22.79
N GLU A 86 2.85 2.10 -23.94
CA GLU A 86 3.34 3.09 -24.92
C GLU A 86 2.95 4.52 -24.54
N ASP A 87 1.77 4.69 -23.92
CA ASP A 87 1.25 6.00 -23.53
C ASP A 87 2.01 6.60 -22.34
N GLN A 88 2.69 7.71 -22.58
CA GLN A 88 3.47 8.43 -21.58
C GLN A 88 2.60 9.01 -20.46
N THR A 89 1.37 9.39 -20.76
CA THR A 89 0.43 9.88 -19.75
C THR A 89 0.05 8.77 -18.78
N GLU A 90 -0.21 7.59 -19.28
CA GLU A 90 -0.54 6.42 -18.46
C GLU A 90 0.65 5.96 -17.62
N ARG A 91 1.86 5.93 -18.18
CA ARG A 91 3.10 5.67 -17.43
C ARG A 91 3.27 6.65 -16.27
N ARG A 92 3.04 7.93 -16.52
CA ARG A 92 3.13 8.98 -15.49
C ARG A 92 2.12 8.77 -14.37
N ARG A 93 0.86 8.45 -14.71
CA ARG A 93 -0.18 8.14 -13.72
C ARG A 93 0.20 6.98 -12.81
N ILE A 94 0.75 5.92 -13.38
CA ILE A 94 1.24 4.76 -12.63
C ILE A 94 2.37 5.17 -11.70
N LEU A 95 3.36 5.91 -12.20
CA LEU A 95 4.50 6.36 -11.40
C LEU A 95 4.07 7.30 -10.27
N ASP A 96 3.15 8.22 -10.52
CA ASP A 96 2.61 9.13 -9.51
C ASP A 96 1.90 8.35 -8.40
N PHE A 97 1.10 7.36 -8.76
CA PHE A 97 0.41 6.50 -7.80
C PHE A 97 1.42 5.70 -6.95
N VAL A 98 2.38 5.06 -7.60
CA VAL A 98 3.40 4.24 -6.91
C VAL A 98 4.29 5.10 -6.01
N THR A 99 4.64 6.30 -6.46
CA THR A 99 5.39 7.26 -5.64
C THR A 99 4.60 7.64 -4.38
N GLY A 100 3.31 7.89 -4.51
CA GLY A 100 2.43 8.16 -3.37
C GLY A 100 2.33 6.98 -2.41
N MET A 101 2.17 5.77 -2.93
CA MET A 101 2.16 4.55 -2.13
C MET A 101 3.50 4.34 -1.41
N ALA A 102 4.61 4.50 -2.10
CA ALA A 102 5.94 4.38 -1.51
C ALA A 102 6.17 5.40 -0.40
N PHE A 103 5.69 6.63 -0.58
CA PHE A 103 5.76 7.66 0.45
C PHE A 103 4.98 7.26 1.72
N ILE A 104 3.75 6.79 1.57
CA ILE A 104 2.90 6.39 2.69
C ILE A 104 3.46 5.18 3.45
N THR A 105 4.03 4.22 2.73
CA THR A 105 4.56 2.98 3.30
C THR A 105 6.03 3.05 3.70
N ASN A 106 6.69 4.20 3.52
CA ASN A 106 8.14 4.37 3.65
C ASN A 106 8.96 3.43 2.77
N ALA A 107 8.40 2.97 1.66
CA ALA A 107 9.11 2.18 0.69
C ALA A 107 10.05 3.04 -0.16
N LYS A 108 11.07 2.40 -0.72
CA LYS A 108 12.03 3.04 -1.63
C LYS A 108 11.70 2.65 -3.06
N LEU A 109 11.54 3.64 -3.92
CA LEU A 109 11.34 3.46 -5.35
C LEU A 109 12.65 3.74 -6.10
N ARG A 110 13.13 2.77 -6.88
CA ARG A 110 14.37 2.87 -7.65
C ARG A 110 14.16 2.42 -9.08
N SER A 111 14.67 3.19 -10.05
CA SER A 111 14.73 2.72 -11.42
C SER A 111 15.86 1.70 -11.58
N ILE A 112 15.54 0.52 -12.07
CA ILE A 112 16.52 -0.55 -12.33
C ILE A 112 16.73 -0.83 -13.82
N ASN A 113 15.90 -0.23 -14.66
CA ASN A 113 16.04 -0.26 -16.10
C ASN A 113 15.44 1.03 -16.68
N LYS A 114 16.20 1.71 -17.51
CA LYS A 114 15.78 2.98 -18.14
C LYS A 114 14.57 2.84 -19.05
N ASP A 115 14.33 1.64 -19.57
CA ASP A 115 13.21 1.36 -20.46
C ASP A 115 11.86 1.34 -19.73
N GLY A 116 11.85 1.23 -18.42
CA GLY A 116 10.63 1.30 -17.61
C GLY A 116 10.47 0.15 -16.61
N VAL A 117 11.53 -0.24 -15.92
CA VAL A 117 11.44 -1.19 -14.80
C VAL A 117 11.88 -0.51 -13.52
N PHE A 118 11.04 -0.63 -12.49
CA PHE A 118 11.25 0.00 -11.20
C PHE A 118 11.21 -1.05 -10.09
N LEU A 119 12.06 -0.88 -9.11
CA LEU A 119 12.08 -1.71 -7.92
C LEU A 119 11.49 -0.95 -6.74
N ILE A 120 10.55 -1.58 -6.04
CA ILE A 120 9.92 -1.05 -4.85
C ILE A 120 10.38 -1.90 -3.67
N LEU A 121 11.13 -1.27 -2.77
CA LEU A 121 11.70 -1.93 -1.59
C LEU A 121 10.96 -1.44 -0.34
N PRO A 122 10.40 -2.34 0.48
CA PRO A 122 9.87 -1.96 1.78
C PRO A 122 10.90 -1.29 2.67
N SER A 123 10.45 -0.54 3.68
CA SER A 123 11.35 0.06 4.66
C SER A 123 12.20 -1.02 5.33
N ASN A 124 13.49 -0.72 5.51
CA ASN A 124 14.47 -1.63 6.12
C ASN A 124 14.73 -2.94 5.34
N SER A 125 14.30 -3.02 4.09
CA SER A 125 14.59 -4.13 3.20
C SER A 125 15.70 -3.79 2.22
N SER A 126 16.45 -4.81 1.81
CA SER A 126 17.45 -4.72 0.75
C SER A 126 17.23 -5.81 -0.27
N LEU A 127 17.62 -5.57 -1.51
CA LEU A 127 17.52 -6.56 -2.57
C LEU A 127 18.57 -7.65 -2.36
N PRO A 128 18.18 -8.94 -2.18
CA PRO A 128 19.12 -10.05 -2.10
C PRO A 128 19.93 -10.19 -3.38
N SER A 129 21.19 -10.66 -3.26
CA SER A 129 22.08 -10.83 -4.41
C SER A 129 21.53 -11.83 -5.42
N GLU A 130 20.95 -12.91 -4.95
CA GLU A 130 20.34 -13.96 -5.79
C GLU A 130 19.16 -13.41 -6.60
N GLU A 131 18.33 -12.58 -5.98
CA GLU A 131 17.22 -11.93 -6.66
C GLU A 131 17.68 -10.89 -7.68
N ARG A 132 18.76 -10.18 -7.39
CA ARG A 132 19.38 -9.27 -8.36
C ARG A 132 19.84 -10.01 -9.59
N GLU A 133 20.55 -11.13 -9.42
CA GLU A 133 21.01 -11.98 -10.53
C GLU A 133 19.83 -12.53 -11.32
N ARG A 134 18.78 -13.00 -10.63
CA ARG A 134 17.54 -13.45 -11.29
C ARG A 134 16.92 -12.36 -12.16
N LEU A 135 16.81 -11.13 -11.64
CA LEU A 135 16.27 -9.99 -12.40
C LEU A 135 17.17 -9.60 -13.57
N GLN A 136 18.48 -9.72 -13.44
CA GLN A 136 19.44 -9.50 -14.54
C GLN A 136 19.27 -10.55 -15.64
N ASP A 137 19.15 -11.81 -15.27
CA ASP A 137 18.95 -12.92 -16.21
C ASP A 137 17.63 -12.78 -16.99
N LEU A 138 16.60 -12.24 -16.34
CA LEU A 138 15.32 -11.94 -16.97
C LEU A 138 15.33 -10.66 -17.82
N GLY A 139 16.44 -9.92 -17.84
CA GLY A 139 16.55 -8.66 -18.57
C GLY A 139 15.80 -7.48 -17.95
N LEU A 140 15.35 -7.62 -16.71
CA LEU A 140 14.65 -6.57 -15.98
C LEU A 140 15.59 -5.58 -15.30
N TYR A 141 16.71 -6.07 -14.79
CA TYR A 141 17.70 -5.27 -14.10
C TYR A 141 18.85 -4.93 -15.04
N LYS A 142 18.94 -3.69 -15.46
CA LYS A 142 20.04 -3.18 -16.29
C LYS A 142 20.58 -1.91 -15.67
N ILE A 143 21.70 -2.03 -14.99
CA ILE A 143 22.50 -0.85 -14.62
C ILE A 143 23.53 -0.65 -15.72
N ASN A 144 23.45 0.47 -16.42
CA ASN A 144 24.56 0.94 -17.21
C ASN A 144 25.61 1.52 -16.26
N VAL A 145 26.63 0.74 -16.07
CA VAL A 145 27.84 1.22 -15.42
C VAL A 145 28.57 2.16 -16.38
#